data_af301c1ff6dfe92592cba83742ad8f06
#
_entry.id   af301c1ff6dfe92592cba83742ad8f06
#
_cell.length_a   1.000
_cell.length_b   1.000
_cell.length_c   1.000
_cell.angle_alpha   90.00
_cell.angle_beta   90.00
_cell.angle_gamma   90.00
#
_symmetry.space_group_name_H-M   'P 1'
#
loop_
_entity.id
_entity.type
_entity.pdbx_description
1 polymer ?
#
loop_
_entity_poly.entity_id
_entity_poly.type
_entity_poly.pdbx_seq_one_letter_code
_entity_poly.pdbx_strand_id
1 'polypeptide(L)'
;MSTFMANQNTITRKWYVLDAAGKPLGKTAAQAAVLLRGKHKPEYTPNADCGDFVIVINADKAVLTGKKLEQKYYRTHSGYPGGLKEVKYRLLMQDKPELAMKLAVRGMLPRNSITGKALTRLKIYQGSEHKHAAQKPELWAD
;
A
#
# COMPACT_ATOMS: atom_id res chain seq x y z
N MET A 1 9.82 -37.44 -1.49
CA MET A 1 9.00 -36.30 -1.98
C MET A 1 9.18 -35.12 -1.04
N SER A 2 9.57 -33.96 -1.56
CA SER A 2 9.77 -32.76 -0.75
C SER A 2 8.75 -31.70 -1.13
N THR A 3 8.30 -30.92 -0.17
CA THR A 3 7.44 -29.76 -0.40
C THR A 3 8.29 -28.54 -0.75
N PHE A 4 7.73 -27.66 -1.58
CA PHE A 4 8.37 -26.39 -1.91
C PHE A 4 8.34 -25.46 -0.68
N MET A 5 9.50 -24.92 -0.33
CA MET A 5 9.62 -23.91 0.72
C MET A 5 10.18 -22.61 0.12
N ALA A 6 9.44 -21.53 0.23
CA ALA A 6 9.87 -20.23 -0.27
C ALA A 6 11.05 -19.69 0.54
N ASN A 7 12.09 -19.20 -0.16
CA ASN A 7 13.22 -18.52 0.44
C ASN A 7 13.69 -17.38 -0.47
N GLN A 8 14.63 -16.59 -0.01
CA GLN A 8 15.08 -15.40 -0.76
C GLN A 8 15.65 -15.73 -2.15
N ASN A 9 16.21 -16.92 -2.33
CA ASN A 9 16.83 -17.33 -3.59
C ASN A 9 15.81 -17.88 -4.60
N THR A 10 14.66 -18.37 -4.14
CA THR A 10 13.64 -19.00 -4.99
C THR A 10 12.49 -18.08 -5.34
N ILE A 11 12.31 -16.97 -4.61
CA ILE A 11 11.22 -16.01 -4.85
C ILE A 11 11.59 -15.11 -6.01
N THR A 12 10.71 -15.03 -7.01
CA THR A 12 10.79 -14.05 -8.09
C THR A 12 9.76 -12.94 -7.82
N ARG A 13 10.18 -11.68 -7.99
CA ARG A 13 9.32 -10.53 -7.73
C ARG A 13 8.97 -9.84 -9.05
N LYS A 14 7.69 -9.57 -9.24
CA LYS A 14 7.18 -8.79 -10.36
C LYS A 14 6.82 -7.38 -9.90
N TRP A 15 6.63 -6.50 -10.84
CA TRP A 15 6.17 -5.13 -10.60
C TRP A 15 4.77 -4.97 -11.13
N TYR A 16 3.87 -4.45 -10.30
CA TYR A 16 2.48 -4.20 -10.66
C TYR A 16 2.11 -2.74 -10.44
N VAL A 17 1.26 -2.23 -11.32
CA VAL A 17 0.69 -0.88 -11.20
C VAL A 17 -0.78 -1.01 -10.82
N LEU A 18 -1.19 -0.27 -9.79
CA LEU A 18 -2.57 -0.09 -9.39
C LEU A 18 -2.99 1.35 -9.66
N ASP A 19 -4.08 1.53 -10.38
CA ASP A 19 -4.67 2.84 -10.61
C ASP A 19 -5.74 3.11 -9.56
N ALA A 20 -5.53 4.13 -8.73
CA ALA A 20 -6.45 4.52 -7.67
C ALA A 20 -7.52 5.52 -8.12
N ALA A 21 -7.44 6.03 -9.35
CA ALA A 21 -8.37 7.06 -9.84
C ALA A 21 -9.82 6.58 -9.81
N GLY A 22 -10.69 7.32 -9.13
CA GLY A 22 -12.12 7.02 -9.05
C GLY A 22 -12.48 5.78 -8.22
N LYS A 23 -11.50 5.11 -7.63
CA LYS A 23 -11.72 3.91 -6.80
C LYS A 23 -11.66 4.25 -5.32
N PRO A 24 -12.43 3.55 -4.47
CA PRO A 24 -12.31 3.75 -3.03
C PRO A 24 -10.88 3.48 -2.54
N LEU A 25 -10.39 4.33 -1.66
CA LEU A 25 -9.05 4.24 -1.08
C LEU A 25 -8.80 2.86 -0.46
N GLY A 26 -9.77 2.36 0.28
CA GLY A 26 -9.67 1.07 0.96
C GLY A 26 -9.57 -0.12 0.01
N LYS A 27 -10.28 -0.10 -1.11
CA LYS A 27 -10.20 -1.19 -2.10
C LYS A 27 -8.83 -1.27 -2.76
N THR A 28 -8.29 -0.12 -3.18
CA THR A 28 -6.94 -0.05 -3.75
C THR A 28 -5.89 -0.49 -2.73
N ALA A 29 -6.04 -0.03 -1.49
CA ALA A 29 -5.14 -0.43 -0.40
C ALA A 29 -5.19 -1.94 -0.12
N ALA A 30 -6.38 -2.55 -0.18
CA ALA A 30 -6.55 -3.99 0.01
C ALA A 30 -5.85 -4.80 -1.09
N GLN A 31 -6.00 -4.39 -2.34
CA GLN A 31 -5.31 -5.02 -3.47
C GLN A 31 -3.79 -4.89 -3.33
N ALA A 32 -3.31 -3.71 -2.97
CA ALA A 32 -1.89 -3.47 -2.73
C ALA A 32 -1.35 -4.36 -1.60
N ALA A 33 -2.10 -4.51 -0.52
CA ALA A 33 -1.70 -5.35 0.60
C ALA A 33 -1.60 -6.84 0.20
N VAL A 34 -2.54 -7.33 -0.59
CA VAL A 34 -2.52 -8.71 -1.12
C VAL A 34 -1.27 -8.95 -1.96
N LEU A 35 -0.96 -8.02 -2.87
CA LEU A 35 0.22 -8.11 -3.74
C LEU A 35 1.53 -8.02 -2.96
N LEU A 36 1.62 -7.09 -2.00
CA LEU A 36 2.81 -6.92 -1.17
C LEU A 36 3.06 -8.12 -0.27
N ARG A 37 2.00 -8.80 0.16
CA ARG A 37 2.11 -10.00 0.97
C ARG A 37 2.41 -11.25 0.15
N GLY A 38 2.06 -11.25 -1.12
CA GLY A 38 2.24 -12.39 -2.02
C GLY A 38 1.13 -13.44 -1.94
N LYS A 39 -0.03 -13.10 -1.39
CA LYS A 39 -1.16 -14.04 -1.26
C LYS A 39 -1.74 -14.53 -2.58
N HIS A 40 -1.48 -13.83 -3.68
CA HIS A 40 -1.90 -14.22 -5.02
C HIS A 40 -1.02 -15.34 -5.61
N LYS A 41 0.09 -15.67 -4.98
CA LYS A 41 1.02 -16.69 -5.47
C LYS A 41 0.71 -18.06 -4.84
N PRO A 42 0.80 -19.16 -5.62
CA PRO A 42 0.61 -20.49 -5.07
C PRO A 42 1.70 -20.90 -4.06
N GLU A 43 2.92 -20.34 -4.18
CA GLU A 43 4.04 -20.58 -3.27
C GLU A 43 4.01 -19.72 -2.00
N TYR A 44 2.92 -19.00 -1.73
CA TYR A 44 2.82 -18.15 -0.55
C TYR A 44 3.00 -18.93 0.75
N THR A 45 3.87 -18.42 1.63
CA THR A 45 4.07 -18.91 2.99
C THR A 45 4.13 -17.72 3.96
N PRO A 46 3.47 -17.82 5.14
CA PRO A 46 3.47 -16.70 6.09
C PRO A 46 4.83 -16.38 6.70
N ASN A 47 5.74 -17.35 6.74
CA ASN A 47 7.06 -17.19 7.38
C ASN A 47 8.11 -16.58 6.47
N ALA A 48 7.83 -16.41 5.17
CA ALA A 48 8.75 -15.83 4.21
C ALA A 48 8.14 -14.61 3.53
N ASP A 49 9.00 -13.70 3.10
CA ASP A 49 8.59 -12.50 2.37
C ASP A 49 8.45 -12.82 0.88
N CYS A 50 7.22 -13.20 0.46
CA CYS A 50 6.91 -13.65 -0.90
C CYS A 50 6.31 -12.58 -1.80
N GLY A 51 6.15 -11.35 -1.33
CA GLY A 51 5.42 -10.31 -2.05
C GLY A 51 6.13 -9.72 -3.26
N ASP A 52 5.37 -8.99 -4.06
CA ASP A 52 5.84 -8.29 -5.23
C ASP A 52 5.98 -6.79 -4.98
N PHE A 53 6.54 -6.07 -5.95
CA PHE A 53 6.56 -4.60 -5.94
C PHE A 53 5.23 -4.05 -6.43
N VAL A 54 4.74 -3.02 -5.78
CA VAL A 54 3.47 -2.37 -6.12
C VAL A 54 3.70 -0.88 -6.32
N ILE A 55 3.21 -0.37 -7.44
CA ILE A 55 3.17 1.05 -7.75
C ILE A 55 1.71 1.48 -7.76
N VAL A 56 1.35 2.44 -6.92
CA VAL A 56 0.01 3.04 -6.90
C VAL A 56 0.11 4.41 -7.57
N ILE A 57 -0.68 4.61 -8.61
CA ILE A 57 -0.76 5.89 -9.34
C ILE A 57 -2.11 6.56 -9.07
N ASN A 58 -2.19 7.85 -9.33
CA ASN A 58 -3.39 8.68 -9.15
C ASN A 58 -3.92 8.62 -7.71
N ALA A 59 -3.03 8.62 -6.71
CA ALA A 59 -3.45 8.57 -5.30
C ALA A 59 -4.29 9.79 -4.89
N ASP A 60 -4.09 10.93 -5.53
CA ASP A 60 -4.86 12.14 -5.30
C ASP A 60 -6.33 12.03 -5.75
N LYS A 61 -6.60 11.13 -6.69
CA LYS A 61 -7.94 10.87 -7.24
C LYS A 61 -8.67 9.71 -6.57
N ALA A 62 -8.09 9.13 -5.53
CA ALA A 62 -8.75 8.09 -4.74
C ALA A 62 -9.96 8.68 -4.00
N VAL A 63 -11.04 7.90 -3.93
CA VAL A 63 -12.31 8.35 -3.36
C VAL A 63 -12.44 7.86 -1.92
N LEU A 64 -12.88 8.75 -1.03
CA LEU A 64 -13.31 8.40 0.32
C LEU A 64 -14.84 8.45 0.37
N THR A 65 -15.46 7.33 0.72
CA THR A 65 -16.91 7.19 0.74
C THR A 65 -17.55 7.85 1.96
N GLY A 66 -18.84 8.21 1.85
CA GLY A 66 -19.60 8.82 2.92
C GLY A 66 -19.03 10.19 3.32
N LYS A 67 -19.01 10.47 4.61
CA LYS A 67 -18.54 11.75 5.17
C LYS A 67 -17.11 11.67 5.71
N LYS A 68 -16.30 10.75 5.23
CA LYS A 68 -14.94 10.54 5.75
C LYS A 68 -14.03 11.75 5.56
N LEU A 69 -14.21 12.51 4.48
CA LEU A 69 -13.43 13.73 4.25
C LEU A 69 -13.59 14.75 5.37
N GLU A 70 -14.78 14.82 5.98
CA GLU A 70 -15.07 15.76 7.06
C GLU A 70 -14.92 15.17 8.46
N GLN A 71 -15.14 13.86 8.61
CA GLN A 71 -15.21 13.21 9.92
C GLN A 71 -13.97 12.39 10.27
N LYS A 72 -13.21 11.92 9.30
CA LYS A 72 -12.01 11.12 9.54
C LYS A 72 -10.81 12.00 9.77
N TYR A 73 -10.02 11.69 10.80
CA TYR A 73 -8.81 12.41 11.16
C TYR A 73 -7.58 11.51 11.11
N TYR A 74 -6.48 12.06 10.61
CA TYR A 74 -5.15 11.51 10.84
C TYR A 74 -4.62 12.10 12.14
N ARG A 75 -4.43 11.23 13.15
CA ARG A 75 -4.01 11.64 14.49
C ARG A 75 -2.60 11.19 14.78
N THR A 76 -1.81 12.09 15.33
CA THR A 76 -0.47 11.83 15.83
C THR A 76 -0.33 12.42 17.22
N HIS A 77 0.54 11.86 18.03
CA HIS A 77 0.82 12.35 19.39
C HIS A 77 2.33 12.43 19.62
N SER A 78 2.81 13.56 20.16
CA SER A 78 4.24 13.77 20.41
C SER A 78 4.77 13.07 21.66
N GLY A 79 3.87 12.56 22.53
CA GLY A 79 4.23 11.99 23.83
C GLY A 79 4.27 13.01 24.96
N TYR A 80 4.11 14.29 24.69
CA TYR A 80 4.05 15.34 25.70
C TYR A 80 2.60 15.74 26.01
N PRO A 81 2.32 16.33 27.20
CA PRO A 81 0.98 16.86 27.50
C PRO A 81 0.51 17.82 26.41
N GLY A 82 -0.73 17.65 25.93
CA GLY A 82 -1.27 18.46 24.85
C GLY A 82 -0.67 18.20 23.48
N GLY A 83 0.06 17.10 23.30
CA GLY A 83 0.77 16.79 22.06
C GLY A 83 -0.06 16.11 20.98
N LEU A 84 -1.40 16.01 21.13
CA LEU A 84 -2.28 15.44 20.12
C LEU A 84 -2.40 16.39 18.92
N LYS A 85 -2.11 15.87 17.73
CA LYS A 85 -2.29 16.58 16.47
C LYS A 85 -3.33 15.85 15.62
N GLU A 86 -4.27 16.59 15.06
CA GLU A 86 -5.33 16.04 14.22
C GLU A 86 -5.37 16.78 12.90
N VAL A 87 -5.40 16.02 11.79
CA VAL A 87 -5.55 16.56 10.44
C VAL A 87 -6.75 15.88 9.80
N LYS A 88 -7.71 16.67 9.30
CA LYS A 88 -8.86 16.14 8.57
C LYS A 88 -8.38 15.47 7.28
N TYR A 89 -9.00 14.34 6.93
CA TYR A 89 -8.65 13.65 5.68
C TYR A 89 -8.86 14.49 4.44
N ARG A 90 -9.77 15.46 4.48
CA ARG A 90 -9.93 16.44 3.40
C ARG A 90 -8.61 17.16 3.10
N LEU A 91 -7.96 17.70 4.14
CA LEU A 91 -6.67 18.37 4.01
C LEU A 91 -5.55 17.40 3.68
N LEU A 92 -5.56 16.22 4.29
CA LEU A 92 -4.55 15.20 4.05
C LEU A 92 -4.55 14.72 2.59
N MET A 93 -5.74 14.53 1.99
CA MET A 93 -5.86 14.13 0.59
C MET A 93 -5.44 15.24 -0.38
N GLN A 94 -5.56 16.50 0.01
CA GLN A 94 -5.08 17.63 -0.79
C GLN A 94 -3.56 17.76 -0.75
N ASP A 95 -2.97 17.64 0.44
CA ASP A 95 -1.55 17.91 0.64
C ASP A 95 -0.68 16.67 0.46
N LYS A 96 -1.09 15.55 1.05
CA LYS A 96 -0.29 14.32 1.10
C LYS A 96 -1.15 13.07 0.86
N PRO A 97 -1.70 12.88 -0.35
CA PRO A 97 -2.51 11.69 -0.64
C PRO A 97 -1.70 10.40 -0.56
N GLU A 98 -0.39 10.46 -0.82
CA GLU A 98 0.48 9.28 -0.67
C GLU A 98 0.51 8.78 0.77
N LEU A 99 0.53 9.69 1.74
CA LEU A 99 0.52 9.31 3.15
C LEU A 99 -0.80 8.62 3.53
N ALA A 100 -1.93 9.11 3.03
CA ALA A 100 -3.24 8.49 3.26
C ALA A 100 -3.28 7.05 2.72
N MET A 101 -2.82 6.85 1.49
CA MET A 101 -2.75 5.53 0.88
C MET A 101 -1.79 4.61 1.63
N LYS A 102 -0.62 5.10 1.99
CA LYS A 102 0.39 4.33 2.74
C LYS A 102 -0.13 3.87 4.09
N LEU A 103 -0.83 4.74 4.82
CA LEU A 103 -1.44 4.39 6.11
C LEU A 103 -2.52 3.32 5.95
N ALA A 104 -3.33 3.41 4.91
CA ALA A 104 -4.37 2.41 4.62
C ALA A 104 -3.73 1.04 4.34
N VAL A 105 -2.71 0.98 3.50
CA VAL A 105 -1.99 -0.27 3.19
C VAL A 105 -1.32 -0.85 4.44
N ARG A 106 -0.64 -0.01 5.21
CA ARG A 106 0.04 -0.43 6.44
C ARG A 106 -0.94 -1.06 7.44
N GLY A 107 -2.13 -0.47 7.58
CA GLY A 107 -3.16 -0.99 8.47
C GLY A 107 -3.72 -2.35 8.05
N MET A 108 -3.62 -2.69 6.76
CA MET A 108 -4.10 -3.95 6.19
C MET A 108 -3.03 -5.05 6.16
N LEU A 109 -1.79 -4.72 6.45
CA LEU A 109 -0.69 -5.67 6.55
C LEU A 109 -0.53 -6.13 8.00
N PRO A 110 -0.05 -7.37 8.25
CA PRO A 110 0.19 -7.84 9.62
C PRO A 110 1.32 -7.05 10.27
N ARG A 111 1.23 -6.88 11.58
CA ARG A 111 2.23 -6.13 12.36
C ARG A 111 3.41 -7.04 12.71
N ASN A 112 4.36 -7.16 11.82
CA ASN A 112 5.58 -7.95 12.03
C ASN A 112 6.75 -7.35 11.23
N SER A 113 7.94 -7.95 11.36
CA SER A 113 9.13 -7.48 10.66
C SER A 113 9.07 -7.62 9.14
N ILE A 114 8.32 -8.60 8.63
CA ILE A 114 8.13 -8.80 7.18
C ILE A 114 7.39 -7.63 6.56
N THR A 115 6.42 -7.06 7.27
CA THR A 115 5.67 -5.87 6.83
C THR A 115 6.58 -4.67 6.61
N GLY A 116 7.59 -4.48 7.46
CA GLY A 116 8.56 -3.40 7.28
C GLY A 116 9.26 -3.49 5.92
N LYS A 117 9.68 -4.68 5.52
CA LYS A 117 10.27 -4.94 4.21
C LYS A 117 9.26 -4.79 3.08
N ALA A 118 8.03 -5.27 3.27
CA ALA A 118 6.96 -5.16 2.29
C ALA A 118 6.63 -3.70 1.98
N LEU A 119 6.58 -2.84 2.97
CA LEU A 119 6.30 -1.41 2.79
C LEU A 119 7.39 -0.69 1.99
N THR A 120 8.62 -1.15 2.00
CA THR A 120 9.68 -0.59 1.15
C THR A 120 9.44 -0.86 -0.34
N ARG A 121 8.66 -1.89 -0.67
CA ARG A 121 8.30 -2.23 -2.05
C ARG A 121 7.05 -1.51 -2.55
N LEU A 122 6.37 -0.77 -1.69
CA LEU A 122 5.22 0.04 -2.05
C LEU A 122 5.69 1.42 -2.51
N LYS A 123 5.34 1.79 -3.73
CA LYS A 123 5.63 3.10 -4.32
C LYS A 123 4.31 3.78 -4.66
N ILE A 124 4.09 4.96 -4.15
CA ILE A 124 2.84 5.70 -4.31
C ILE A 124 3.13 7.04 -4.99
N TYR A 125 2.35 7.36 -6.00
CA TYR A 125 2.47 8.61 -6.77
C TYR A 125 1.12 9.32 -6.84
N GLN A 126 1.15 10.64 -6.74
CA GLN A 126 -0.05 11.47 -6.83
C GLN A 126 -0.63 11.48 -8.24
N GLY A 127 0.23 11.62 -9.24
CA GLY A 127 -0.18 11.67 -10.64
C GLY A 127 -0.17 10.29 -11.31
N SER A 128 -0.34 10.31 -12.64
CA SER A 128 -0.33 9.10 -13.45
C SER A 128 1.07 8.62 -13.83
N GLU A 129 2.09 9.44 -13.64
CA GLU A 129 3.46 9.12 -14.01
C GLU A 129 4.22 8.50 -12.84
N HIS A 130 5.07 7.53 -13.15
CA HIS A 130 5.97 6.90 -12.18
C HIS A 130 7.38 6.76 -12.76
N LYS A 131 8.35 6.57 -11.89
CA LYS A 131 9.78 6.52 -12.27
C LYS A 131 10.29 5.10 -12.53
N HIS A 132 9.41 4.15 -12.75
CA HIS A 132 9.75 2.72 -12.78
C HIS A 132 9.53 2.06 -14.14
N ALA A 133 9.66 2.82 -15.23
CA ALA A 133 9.50 2.29 -16.59
C ALA A 133 10.52 1.19 -16.92
N ALA A 134 11.73 1.29 -16.38
CA ALA A 134 12.80 0.31 -16.62
C ALA A 134 12.46 -1.09 -16.07
N GLN A 135 11.64 -1.17 -15.06
CA GLN A 135 11.21 -2.43 -14.44
C GLN A 135 10.05 -3.11 -15.20
N LYS A 136 9.51 -2.44 -16.21
CA LYS A 136 8.38 -2.93 -17.03
C LYS A 136 7.21 -3.42 -16.17
N PRO A 137 6.62 -2.54 -15.36
CA PRO A 137 5.51 -2.95 -14.49
C PRO A 137 4.28 -3.34 -15.30
N GLU A 138 3.57 -4.36 -14.83
CA GLU A 138 2.32 -4.82 -15.41
C GLU A 138 1.13 -4.14 -14.73
N LEU A 139 0.11 -3.77 -15.50
CA LEU A 139 -1.13 -3.25 -14.92
C LEU A 139 -1.88 -4.40 -14.25
N TRP A 140 -2.20 -4.23 -12.97
CA TRP A 140 -3.01 -5.20 -12.25
C TRP A 140 -4.49 -4.94 -12.54
N ALA A 141 -5.14 -5.91 -13.16
CA ALA A 141 -6.58 -5.85 -13.40
C ALA A 141 -7.37 -6.31 -12.16
N ASP A 142 -8.47 -5.63 -11.90
CA ASP A 142 -9.38 -5.95 -10.77
C ASP A 142 -10.12 -7.28 -11.00
#